data_d0a2c1b80c5ace7418240223b502bbaf
#
_entry.id   d0a2c1b80c5ace7418240223b502bbaf
#
_cell.length_a   1.000
_cell.length_b   1.000
_cell.length_c   1.000
_cell.angle_alpha   90.00
_cell.angle_beta   90.00
_cell.angle_gamma   90.00
#
_symmetry.space_group_name_H-M   'P 1'
#
loop_
_entity.id
_entity.type
_entity.pdbx_description
1 polymer ?
#
loop_
_entity_poly.entity_id
_entity_poly.type
_entity_poly.pdbx_seq_one_letter_code
_entity_poly.pdbx_strand_id
1 'polypeptide(L)'
;EASRLAHAHPGASVRDMAAALGVTVEKVPMPQGVGIVTFACYYEPDRIELCADNAQEVQGLLQAAGLEERLGSVDVLDMLLAHELFHVVQQWEPDLYVNQKHILLRKLGRLRQESRLVSLEEVAAMAFARELLGMAVTPYVYDVWMLLPRAPERAQALYRQLMELREEVCGQ
;
A
#
# COMPACT_ATOMS: atom_id res chain seq x y z
N GLU A 1 -8.20 12.99 -1.57
CA GLU A 1 -6.99 13.18 -2.37
C GLU A 1 -6.98 12.28 -3.62
N ALA A 2 -7.26 10.97 -3.50
CA ALA A 2 -7.33 10.08 -4.66
C ALA A 2 -8.26 10.62 -5.75
N SER A 3 -9.50 10.98 -5.38
CA SER A 3 -10.47 11.57 -6.31
C SER A 3 -9.97 12.91 -6.90
N ARG A 4 -9.28 13.74 -6.11
CA ARG A 4 -8.68 14.99 -6.58
C ARG A 4 -7.61 14.74 -7.64
N LEU A 5 -6.73 13.79 -7.39
CA LEU A 5 -5.68 13.40 -8.34
C LEU A 5 -6.28 12.82 -9.64
N ALA A 6 -7.25 11.91 -9.51
CA ALA A 6 -7.93 11.34 -10.66
C ALA A 6 -8.66 12.39 -11.52
N HIS A 7 -9.30 13.39 -10.89
CA HIS A 7 -9.94 14.49 -11.60
C HIS A 7 -8.94 15.44 -12.27
N ALA A 8 -7.75 15.63 -11.67
CA ALA A 8 -6.69 16.45 -12.27
C ALA A 8 -6.06 15.77 -13.51
N HIS A 9 -6.12 14.43 -13.59
CA HIS A 9 -5.52 13.64 -14.66
C HIS A 9 -6.51 12.61 -15.24
N PRO A 10 -7.59 13.06 -15.90
CA PRO A 10 -8.65 12.17 -16.38
C PRO A 10 -8.12 11.20 -17.43
N GLY A 11 -8.32 9.89 -17.18
CA GLY A 11 -7.89 8.81 -18.08
C GLY A 11 -6.40 8.51 -18.06
N ALA A 12 -5.60 9.17 -17.22
CA ALA A 12 -4.19 8.86 -17.05
C ALA A 12 -4.01 7.56 -16.25
N SER A 13 -2.96 6.80 -16.57
CA SER A 13 -2.53 5.69 -15.73
C SER A 13 -1.90 6.20 -14.43
N VAL A 14 -1.80 5.34 -13.40
CA VAL A 14 -1.11 5.71 -12.15
C VAL A 14 0.33 6.12 -12.40
N ARG A 15 0.98 5.50 -13.38
CA ARG A 15 2.34 5.84 -13.79
C ARG A 15 2.43 7.23 -14.42
N ASP A 16 1.45 7.60 -15.26
CA ASP A 16 1.40 8.96 -15.83
C ASP A 16 1.13 9.99 -14.74
N MET A 17 0.30 9.66 -13.75
CA MET A 17 0.06 10.52 -12.59
C MET A 17 1.33 10.72 -11.77
N ALA A 18 2.10 9.65 -11.52
CA ALA A 18 3.40 9.76 -10.84
C ALA A 18 4.37 10.66 -11.62
N ALA A 19 4.47 10.49 -12.94
CA ALA A 19 5.30 11.32 -13.79
C ALA A 19 4.85 12.79 -13.79
N ALA A 20 3.54 13.07 -13.81
CA ALA A 20 2.99 14.42 -13.73
C ALA A 20 3.29 15.10 -12.38
N LEU A 21 3.45 14.33 -11.32
CA LEU A 21 3.90 14.79 -10.01
C LEU A 21 5.45 14.86 -9.91
N GLY A 22 6.18 14.62 -10.98
CA GLY A 22 7.64 14.66 -11.01
C GLY A 22 8.31 13.47 -10.31
N VAL A 23 7.56 12.39 -10.08
CA VAL A 23 8.06 11.19 -9.39
C VAL A 23 8.67 10.21 -10.39
N THR A 24 9.91 9.81 -10.13
CA THR A 24 10.60 8.75 -10.87
C THR A 24 10.19 7.38 -10.36
N VAL A 25 9.71 6.51 -11.24
CA VAL A 25 9.30 5.15 -10.91
C VAL A 25 10.25 4.15 -11.53
N GLU A 26 10.98 3.42 -10.69
CA GLU A 26 11.97 2.44 -11.10
C GLU A 26 11.52 1.01 -10.78
N LYS A 27 11.78 0.08 -11.70
CA LYS A 27 11.63 -1.35 -11.43
C LYS A 27 12.97 -1.89 -10.96
N VAL A 28 12.97 -2.46 -9.76
CA VAL A 28 14.18 -3.01 -9.13
C VAL A 28 14.00 -4.49 -8.82
N PRO A 29 15.08 -5.28 -8.82
CA PRO A 29 15.01 -6.64 -8.32
C PRO A 29 14.78 -6.63 -6.80
N MET A 30 14.15 -7.68 -6.29
CA MET A 30 13.95 -7.83 -4.85
C MET A 30 15.31 -7.90 -4.13
N PRO A 31 15.50 -7.12 -3.03
CA PRO A 31 16.68 -7.25 -2.19
C PRO A 31 16.82 -8.66 -1.63
N GLN A 32 18.00 -9.26 -1.81
CA GLN A 32 18.26 -10.61 -1.31
C GLN A 32 18.80 -10.58 0.13
N GLY A 33 18.40 -11.54 0.95
CA GLY A 33 19.08 -11.85 2.21
C GLY A 33 18.62 -11.11 3.47
N VAL A 34 17.57 -10.32 3.44
CA VAL A 34 17.18 -9.45 4.58
C VAL A 34 16.04 -10.02 5.43
N GLY A 35 15.44 -11.15 5.06
CA GLY A 35 14.27 -11.71 5.78
C GLY A 35 13.00 -10.83 5.73
N ILE A 36 13.07 -9.70 5.01
CA ILE A 36 11.97 -8.79 4.76
C ILE A 36 11.55 -8.93 3.31
N VAL A 37 10.25 -9.09 3.08
CA VAL A 37 9.67 -9.09 1.74
C VAL A 37 9.26 -7.66 1.44
N THR A 38 9.96 -7.02 0.50
CA THR A 38 9.66 -5.65 0.05
C THR A 38 9.00 -5.73 -1.32
N PHE A 39 7.91 -5.00 -1.50
CA PHE A 39 7.18 -4.95 -2.77
C PHE A 39 7.35 -3.60 -3.48
N ALA A 40 7.34 -2.54 -2.71
CA ALA A 40 7.56 -1.18 -3.17
C ALA A 40 8.18 -0.35 -2.06
N CYS A 41 8.75 0.79 -2.41
CA CYS A 41 9.27 1.75 -1.43
C CYS A 41 9.34 3.15 -2.04
N TYR A 42 8.78 4.12 -1.33
CA TYR A 42 8.98 5.53 -1.65
C TYR A 42 10.25 6.06 -0.98
N TYR A 43 11.08 6.70 -1.76
CA TYR A 43 12.27 7.43 -1.31
C TYR A 43 12.07 8.92 -1.56
N GLU A 44 11.99 9.68 -0.50
CA GLU A 44 11.91 11.13 -0.57
C GLU A 44 13.09 11.73 -1.35
N PRO A 45 12.88 12.79 -2.15
CA PRO A 45 11.60 13.49 -2.31
C PRO A 45 10.72 12.97 -3.47
N ASP A 46 11.25 12.16 -4.40
CA ASP A 46 10.63 12.00 -5.72
C ASP A 46 10.90 10.63 -6.40
N ARG A 47 11.26 9.59 -5.65
CA ARG A 47 11.57 8.28 -6.24
C ARG A 47 10.77 7.15 -5.62
N ILE A 48 10.14 6.33 -6.46
CA ILE A 48 9.46 5.09 -6.07
C ILE A 48 10.17 3.90 -6.74
N GLU A 49 10.57 2.92 -5.94
CA GLU A 49 11.07 1.62 -6.39
C GLU A 49 10.00 0.56 -6.27
N LEU A 50 9.80 -0.22 -7.34
CA LEU A 50 8.85 -1.34 -7.39
C LEU A 50 9.62 -2.65 -7.61
N CYS A 51 9.45 -3.62 -6.73
CA CYS A 51 9.99 -4.97 -6.89
C CYS A 51 9.14 -5.76 -7.89
N ALA A 52 9.39 -5.54 -9.19
CA ALA A 52 8.55 -6.03 -10.27
C ALA A 52 8.43 -7.55 -10.29
N ASP A 53 9.50 -8.29 -9.96
CA ASP A 53 9.51 -9.75 -9.95
C ASP A 53 8.49 -10.32 -8.96
N ASN A 54 8.41 -9.74 -7.75
CA ASN A 54 7.46 -10.14 -6.75
C ASN A 54 6.01 -9.86 -7.16
N ALA A 55 5.77 -8.68 -7.71
CA ALA A 55 4.44 -8.30 -8.15
C ALA A 55 3.94 -9.18 -9.30
N GLN A 56 4.81 -9.51 -10.25
CA GLN A 56 4.48 -10.41 -11.37
C GLN A 56 4.22 -11.84 -10.90
N GLU A 57 4.99 -12.33 -9.92
CA GLU A 57 4.75 -13.66 -9.33
C GLU A 57 3.38 -13.73 -8.66
N VAL A 58 3.02 -12.69 -7.89
CA VAL A 58 1.70 -12.59 -7.26
C VAL A 58 0.58 -12.50 -8.29
N GLN A 59 0.76 -11.68 -9.34
CA GLN A 59 -0.20 -11.58 -10.44
C GLN A 59 -0.44 -12.94 -11.09
N GLY A 60 0.63 -13.71 -11.35
CA GLY A 60 0.53 -15.07 -11.91
C GLY A 60 -0.21 -16.04 -10.99
N LEU A 61 -0.02 -15.95 -9.67
CA LEU A 61 -0.76 -16.75 -8.69
C LEU A 61 -2.25 -16.42 -8.68
N LEU A 62 -2.61 -15.14 -8.73
CA LEU A 62 -4.01 -14.70 -8.77
C LEU A 62 -4.71 -15.18 -10.05
N GLN A 63 -4.02 -15.13 -11.19
CA GLN A 63 -4.49 -15.66 -12.47
C GLN A 63 -4.71 -17.17 -12.40
N ALA A 64 -3.71 -17.90 -11.93
CA ALA A 64 -3.78 -19.35 -11.80
C ALA A 64 -4.90 -19.81 -10.84
N ALA A 65 -5.22 -19.00 -9.83
CA ALA A 65 -6.31 -19.23 -8.89
C ALA A 65 -7.68 -18.78 -9.41
N GLY A 66 -7.76 -18.14 -10.58
CA GLY A 66 -9.02 -17.62 -11.14
C GLY A 66 -9.65 -16.49 -10.31
N LEU A 67 -8.82 -15.72 -9.61
CA LEU A 67 -9.29 -14.69 -8.67
C LEU A 67 -9.35 -13.28 -9.27
N GLU A 68 -8.79 -13.07 -10.46
CA GLU A 68 -8.72 -11.74 -11.08
C GLU A 68 -10.10 -11.08 -11.21
N GLU A 69 -11.07 -11.78 -11.75
CA GLU A 69 -12.44 -11.22 -11.89
C GLU A 69 -13.06 -10.88 -10.52
N ARG A 70 -12.80 -11.68 -9.50
CA ARG A 70 -13.36 -11.48 -8.15
C ARG A 70 -12.71 -10.33 -7.42
N LEU A 71 -11.43 -10.06 -7.68
CA LEU A 71 -10.65 -8.98 -7.08
C LEU A 71 -10.69 -7.68 -7.90
N GLY A 72 -11.26 -7.71 -9.12
CA GLY A 72 -11.46 -6.52 -9.95
C GLY A 72 -10.39 -6.31 -11.01
N SER A 73 -9.63 -7.36 -11.39
CA SER A 73 -8.63 -7.34 -12.49
C SER A 73 -7.61 -6.18 -12.38
N VAL A 74 -7.22 -5.84 -11.16
CA VAL A 74 -6.25 -4.78 -10.91
C VAL A 74 -4.83 -5.33 -11.08
N ASP A 75 -3.98 -4.59 -11.77
CA ASP A 75 -2.55 -4.89 -11.86
C ASP A 75 -1.89 -4.66 -10.50
N VAL A 76 -1.15 -5.67 -10.01
CA VAL A 76 -0.50 -5.62 -8.68
C VAL A 76 0.56 -4.52 -8.64
N LEU A 77 1.28 -4.26 -9.75
CA LEU A 77 2.25 -3.16 -9.81
C LEU A 77 1.58 -1.79 -9.73
N ASP A 78 0.43 -1.62 -10.38
CA ASP A 78 -0.32 -0.37 -10.32
C ASP A 78 -0.90 -0.14 -8.92
N MET A 79 -1.34 -1.21 -8.24
CA MET A 79 -1.80 -1.14 -6.85
C MET A 79 -0.67 -0.70 -5.91
N LEU A 80 0.51 -1.31 -6.05
CA LEU A 80 1.68 -0.94 -5.26
C LEU A 80 2.12 0.49 -5.55
N LEU A 81 2.15 0.89 -6.82
CA LEU A 81 2.48 2.25 -7.22
C LEU A 81 1.48 3.27 -6.65
N ALA A 82 0.20 2.97 -6.68
CA ALA A 82 -0.84 3.83 -6.11
C ALA A 82 -0.68 3.98 -4.58
N HIS A 83 -0.28 2.91 -3.88
CA HIS A 83 0.04 2.95 -2.46
C HIS A 83 1.20 3.91 -2.18
N GLU A 84 2.33 3.74 -2.87
CA GLU A 84 3.52 4.59 -2.69
C GLU A 84 3.26 6.05 -3.11
N LEU A 85 2.41 6.26 -4.10
CA LEU A 85 2.01 7.60 -4.54
C LEU A 85 1.24 8.36 -3.46
N PHE A 86 0.53 7.65 -2.56
CA PHE A 86 -0.06 8.29 -1.38
C PHE A 86 1.02 8.93 -0.51
N HIS A 87 2.15 8.27 -0.27
CA HIS A 87 3.22 8.82 0.56
C HIS A 87 3.87 10.07 -0.06
N VAL A 88 3.93 10.13 -1.40
CA VAL A 88 4.31 11.36 -2.12
C VAL A 88 3.33 12.49 -1.83
N VAL A 89 2.04 12.23 -2.01
CA VAL A 89 0.96 13.21 -1.74
C VAL A 89 0.97 13.62 -0.27
N GLN A 90 1.15 12.67 0.64
CA GLN A 90 1.25 12.90 2.08
C GLN A 90 2.38 13.86 2.44
N GLN A 91 3.54 13.74 1.79
CA GLN A 91 4.67 14.63 2.02
C GLN A 91 4.38 16.08 1.59
N TRP A 92 3.64 16.25 0.49
CA TRP A 92 3.36 17.58 -0.06
C TRP A 92 2.14 18.26 0.53
N GLU A 93 1.29 17.52 1.23
CA GLU A 93 0.05 18.00 1.82
C GLU A 93 0.11 17.93 3.36
N PRO A 94 0.76 18.93 4.01
CA PRO A 94 0.94 18.88 5.47
C PRO A 94 -0.38 18.90 6.24
N ASP A 95 -1.45 19.38 5.63
CA ASP A 95 -2.79 19.47 6.23
C ASP A 95 -3.57 18.14 6.18
N LEU A 96 -3.02 17.09 5.59
CA LEU A 96 -3.66 15.78 5.64
C LEU A 96 -3.86 15.30 7.07
N TYR A 97 -5.04 14.70 7.33
CA TYR A 97 -5.40 14.20 8.66
C TYR A 97 -4.33 13.30 9.26
N VAL A 98 -3.72 12.42 8.47
CA VAL A 98 -2.66 11.50 8.91
C VAL A 98 -1.41 12.23 9.39
N ASN A 99 -1.08 13.38 8.78
CA ASN A 99 0.05 14.22 9.16
C ASN A 99 -0.16 14.96 10.47
N GLN A 100 -1.41 15.22 10.82
CA GLN A 100 -1.78 15.98 12.03
C GLN A 100 -1.96 15.06 13.26
N LYS A 101 -2.06 13.74 13.06
CA LYS A 101 -2.29 12.79 14.16
C LYS A 101 -1.00 12.24 14.72
N HIS A 102 -0.79 12.56 15.98
CA HIS A 102 0.35 12.09 16.76
C HIS A 102 -0.13 11.38 18.01
N ILE A 103 0.60 10.36 18.44
CA ILE A 103 0.43 9.72 19.72
C ILE A 103 1.49 10.24 20.68
N LEU A 104 1.08 10.53 21.92
CA LEU A 104 2.00 10.90 22.99
C LEU A 104 2.69 9.64 23.49
N LEU A 105 3.99 9.47 23.18
CA LEU A 105 4.77 8.33 23.64
C LEU A 105 5.24 8.53 25.10
N ARG A 106 5.65 9.74 25.44
CA ARG A 106 6.19 10.04 26.77
C ARG A 106 5.97 11.52 27.13
N LYS A 107 5.65 11.76 28.40
CA LYS A 107 5.59 13.09 28.98
C LYS A 107 6.52 13.18 30.19
N LEU A 108 7.45 14.12 30.17
CA LEU A 108 8.33 14.41 31.29
C LEU A 108 8.27 15.91 31.60
N GLY A 109 7.44 16.29 32.53
CA GLY A 109 7.17 17.69 32.83
C GLY A 109 6.56 18.42 31.64
N ARG A 110 7.27 19.44 31.11
CA ARG A 110 6.85 20.19 29.92
C ARG A 110 7.31 19.55 28.60
N LEU A 111 8.21 18.56 28.63
CA LEU A 111 8.67 17.85 27.46
C LEU A 111 7.65 16.78 27.06
N ARG A 112 7.24 16.84 25.80
CA ARG A 112 6.36 15.83 25.17
C ARG A 112 7.13 15.17 24.05
N GLN A 113 7.16 13.84 24.05
CA GLN A 113 7.64 13.06 22.93
C GLN A 113 6.41 12.51 22.21
N GLU A 114 6.21 12.97 21.01
CA GLU A 114 5.09 12.57 20.14
C GLU A 114 5.65 11.81 18.93
N SER A 115 4.89 10.85 18.42
CA SER A 115 5.23 10.10 17.20
C SER A 115 4.02 10.06 16.28
N ARG A 116 4.28 10.01 14.98
CA ARG A 116 3.24 9.75 13.98
C ARG A 116 2.70 8.33 14.16
N LEU A 117 1.45 8.14 13.77
CA LEU A 117 0.80 6.84 13.71
C LEU A 117 1.07 6.21 12.35
N VAL A 118 2.19 5.50 12.20
CA VAL A 118 2.55 4.82 10.95
C VAL A 118 1.42 3.92 10.45
N SER A 119 0.76 3.19 11.35
CA SER A 119 -0.39 2.34 10.97
C SER A 119 -1.55 3.13 10.34
N LEU A 120 -1.74 4.40 10.73
CA LEU A 120 -2.76 5.26 10.13
C LEU A 120 -2.35 5.71 8.72
N GLU A 121 -1.07 5.95 8.50
CA GLU A 121 -0.51 6.28 7.19
C GLU A 121 -0.70 5.11 6.22
N GLU A 122 -0.41 3.88 6.65
CA GLU A 122 -0.63 2.67 5.85
C GLU A 122 -2.11 2.44 5.51
N VAL A 123 -3.00 2.62 6.50
CA VAL A 123 -4.46 2.51 6.25
C VAL A 123 -4.91 3.55 5.22
N ALA A 124 -4.39 4.76 5.29
CA ALA A 124 -4.72 5.81 4.34
C ALA A 124 -4.14 5.53 2.95
N ALA A 125 -2.92 4.98 2.85
CA ALA A 125 -2.32 4.58 1.58
C ALA A 125 -3.13 3.47 0.90
N MET A 126 -3.58 2.46 1.66
CA MET A 126 -4.46 1.41 1.13
C MET A 126 -5.82 1.97 0.67
N ALA A 127 -6.42 2.88 1.43
CA ALA A 127 -7.68 3.52 1.04
C ALA A 127 -7.50 4.40 -0.21
N PHE A 128 -6.39 5.11 -0.31
CA PHE A 128 -6.04 5.93 -1.46
C PHE A 128 -5.86 5.07 -2.73
N ALA A 129 -5.10 3.98 -2.64
CA ALA A 129 -4.91 3.06 -3.75
C ALA A 129 -6.23 2.45 -4.23
N ARG A 130 -7.09 2.03 -3.28
CA ARG A 130 -8.42 1.51 -3.59
C ARG A 130 -9.26 2.51 -4.37
N GLU A 131 -9.32 3.74 -3.90
CA GLU A 131 -10.13 4.81 -4.52
C GLU A 131 -9.57 5.20 -5.89
N LEU A 132 -8.25 5.38 -5.99
CA LEU A 132 -7.59 5.80 -7.22
C LEU A 132 -7.78 4.79 -8.36
N LEU A 133 -7.72 3.50 -8.05
CA LEU A 133 -7.84 2.40 -9.00
C LEU A 133 -9.28 1.89 -9.16
N GLY A 134 -10.24 2.45 -8.42
CA GLY A 134 -11.63 1.98 -8.45
C GLY A 134 -11.79 0.52 -8.00
N MET A 135 -10.99 0.06 -7.04
CA MET A 135 -10.98 -1.33 -6.60
C MET A 135 -12.26 -1.68 -5.82
N ALA A 136 -12.90 -2.78 -6.19
CA ALA A 136 -14.07 -3.29 -5.48
C ALA A 136 -13.73 -3.80 -4.07
N VAL A 137 -12.51 -4.31 -3.89
CA VAL A 137 -12.00 -4.86 -2.63
C VAL A 137 -10.90 -3.97 -2.04
N THR A 138 -10.66 -4.10 -0.75
CA THR A 138 -9.52 -3.42 -0.12
C THR A 138 -8.20 -4.03 -0.54
N PRO A 139 -7.12 -3.26 -0.80
CA PRO A 139 -5.79 -3.77 -1.11
C PRO A 139 -5.22 -4.75 -0.07
N TYR A 140 -5.64 -4.68 1.20
CA TYR A 140 -5.24 -5.65 2.24
C TYR A 140 -5.51 -7.12 1.88
N VAL A 141 -6.44 -7.39 0.96
CA VAL A 141 -6.68 -8.74 0.47
C VAL A 141 -5.46 -9.32 -0.25
N TYR A 142 -4.62 -8.46 -0.83
CA TYR A 142 -3.41 -8.86 -1.54
C TYR A 142 -2.25 -9.21 -0.60
N ASP A 143 -2.25 -8.75 0.66
CA ASP A 143 -1.13 -8.96 1.60
C ASP A 143 -0.80 -10.45 1.80
N VAL A 144 -1.82 -11.29 1.92
CA VAL A 144 -1.65 -12.74 2.04
C VAL A 144 -0.99 -13.32 0.77
N TRP A 145 -1.45 -12.88 -0.40
CA TRP A 145 -0.92 -13.33 -1.69
C TRP A 145 0.49 -12.84 -1.93
N MET A 146 0.79 -11.61 -1.53
CA MET A 146 2.12 -11.02 -1.63
C MET A 146 3.15 -11.76 -0.77
N LEU A 147 2.75 -12.25 0.40
CA LEU A 147 3.62 -13.03 1.28
C LEU A 147 3.79 -14.49 0.81
N LEU A 148 2.80 -15.05 0.14
CA LEU A 148 2.72 -16.49 -0.14
C LEU A 148 3.95 -17.05 -0.87
N PRO A 149 4.51 -16.43 -1.92
CA PRO A 149 5.65 -16.97 -2.64
C PRO A 149 6.96 -16.99 -1.83
N ARG A 150 7.12 -16.07 -0.91
CA ARG A 150 8.40 -15.81 -0.21
C ARG A 150 8.39 -16.23 1.26
N ALA A 151 7.22 -16.20 1.87
CA ALA A 151 7.04 -16.46 3.29
C ALA A 151 5.71 -17.18 3.57
N PRO A 152 5.50 -18.40 3.07
CA PRO A 152 4.21 -19.10 3.11
C PRO A 152 3.68 -19.28 4.53
N GLU A 153 4.54 -19.51 5.50
CA GLU A 153 4.13 -19.62 6.92
C GLU A 153 3.57 -18.30 7.45
N ARG A 154 4.18 -17.19 7.07
CA ARG A 154 3.70 -15.83 7.44
C ARG A 154 2.38 -15.50 6.74
N ALA A 155 2.25 -15.86 5.46
CA ALA A 155 1.01 -15.72 4.71
C ALA A 155 -0.13 -16.49 5.40
N GLN A 156 0.13 -17.73 5.79
CA GLN A 156 -0.85 -18.56 6.50
C GLN A 156 -1.20 -18.00 7.89
N ALA A 157 -0.22 -17.47 8.62
CA ALA A 157 -0.47 -16.84 9.92
C ALA A 157 -1.34 -15.59 9.77
N LEU A 158 -1.03 -14.72 8.79
CA LEU A 158 -1.82 -13.54 8.50
C LEU A 158 -3.25 -13.90 8.08
N TYR A 159 -3.41 -14.89 7.21
CA TYR A 159 -4.74 -15.36 6.81
C TYR A 159 -5.57 -15.82 8.02
N ARG A 160 -4.98 -16.60 8.94
CA ARG A 160 -5.68 -17.04 10.16
C ARG A 160 -6.11 -15.85 11.03
N GLN A 161 -5.23 -14.88 11.24
CA GLN A 161 -5.56 -13.67 12.01
C GLN A 161 -6.73 -12.90 11.37
N LEU A 162 -6.74 -12.76 10.04
CA LEU A 162 -7.83 -12.09 9.34
C LEU A 162 -9.16 -12.84 9.49
N MET A 163 -9.13 -14.18 9.48
CA MET A 163 -10.33 -14.99 9.67
C MET A 163 -10.85 -14.91 11.11
N GLU A 164 -9.99 -14.91 12.10
CA GLU A 164 -10.34 -14.71 13.52
C GLU A 164 -11.01 -13.33 13.74
N LEU A 165 -10.38 -12.27 13.22
CA LEU A 165 -10.97 -10.91 13.29
C LEU A 165 -12.33 -10.82 12.61
N ARG A 166 -12.52 -11.51 11.49
CA ARG A 166 -13.81 -11.57 10.80
C ARG A 166 -14.90 -12.19 11.68
N GLU A 167 -14.57 -13.31 12.36
CA GLU A 167 -15.53 -13.97 13.27
C GLU A 167 -15.91 -13.08 14.45
N GLU A 168 -14.93 -12.35 15.03
CA GLU A 168 -15.20 -11.41 16.13
C GLU A 168 -16.09 -10.24 15.69
N VAL A 169 -15.90 -9.72 14.48
CA VAL A 169 -16.66 -8.55 13.98
C VAL A 169 -18.02 -8.95 13.43
N CYS A 170 -18.15 -10.11 12.76
CA CYS A 170 -19.40 -10.54 12.15
C CYS A 170 -20.25 -11.43 13.08
N GLY A 171 -19.72 -11.89 14.20
CA GLY A 171 -20.42 -12.70 15.21
C GLY A 171 -21.15 -11.88 16.26
N GLN A 172 -21.10 -10.54 16.19
CA GLN A 172 -21.87 -9.60 16.99
C GLN A 172 -23.08 -9.11 16.22
#